data_50c499659ca6f1fd229fd749afc670c6
#
_entry.id   50c499659ca6f1fd229fd749afc670c6
#
_cell.length_a   1.000
_cell.length_b   1.000
_cell.length_c   1.000
_cell.angle_alpha   90.00
_cell.angle_beta   90.00
_cell.angle_gamma   90.00
#
_symmetry.space_group_name_H-M   'P 1'
#
loop_
_entity.id
_entity.type
_entity.pdbx_description
1 polymer ?
#
loop_
_entity_poly.entity_id
_entity_poly.type
_entity_poly.pdbx_seq_one_letter_code
_entity_poly.pdbx_strand_id
1 'polypeptide(L)' 'MIYWIWLTQIPFIGPVTTRYLIKELGDAEKIYQADHETLSEMSGLSARQRESIIRNHSLEKAKRIMD' A
#
# COMPACT_ATOMS: atom_id res chain seq x y z
N MET A 1 -12.08 -5.48 -1.75
CA MET A 1 -12.09 -4.86 -3.09
C MET A 1 -11.53 -3.44 -3.09
N ILE A 2 -12.06 -2.56 -2.24
CA ILE A 2 -11.61 -1.16 -2.21
C ILE A 2 -10.12 -1.02 -1.85
N TYR A 3 -9.61 -1.87 -1.00
CA TYR A 3 -8.20 -1.83 -0.62
C TYR A 3 -7.27 -2.16 -1.78
N TRP A 4 -7.69 -3.07 -2.67
CA TRP A 4 -6.93 -3.39 -3.88
C TRP A 4 -6.87 -2.18 -4.81
N ILE A 5 -8.01 -1.49 -4.98
CA ILE A 5 -8.06 -0.30 -5.81
C ILE A 5 -7.18 0.79 -5.22
N TRP A 6 -7.24 0.98 -3.89
CA TRP A 6 -6.37 1.92 -3.20
C TRP A 6 -4.89 1.62 -3.47
N LEU A 7 -4.49 0.36 -3.35
CA LEU A 7 -3.11 -0.04 -3.54
C LEU A 7 -2.60 0.26 -4.95
N THR A 8 -3.44 0.08 -5.97
CA THR A 8 -3.07 0.35 -7.36
C THR A 8 -2.87 1.83 -7.66
N GLN A 9 -3.36 2.71 -6.80
CA GLN A 9 -3.26 4.16 -7.01
C GLN A 9 -2.04 4.78 -6.33
N ILE A 10 -1.28 4.01 -5.57
CA ILE A 10 -0.14 4.55 -4.84
C ILE A 10 1.06 4.73 -5.78
N PRO A 11 1.60 5.96 -5.90
CA PRO A 11 2.81 6.18 -6.71
C PRO A 11 3.99 5.36 -6.19
N PHE A 12 4.87 4.96 -7.10
CA PHE A 12 6.10 4.20 -6.81
C PHE A 12 5.88 2.76 -6.36
N ILE A 13 4.64 2.29 -6.31
CA ILE A 13 4.31 0.91 -5.95
C ILE A 13 3.89 0.17 -7.22
N GLY A 14 4.82 -0.60 -7.79
CA GLY A 14 4.57 -1.39 -8.99
C GLY A 14 4.19 -2.83 -8.67
N PRO A 15 4.07 -3.68 -9.71
CA PRO A 15 3.64 -5.09 -9.51
C PRO A 15 4.55 -5.89 -8.60
N VAL A 16 5.86 -5.70 -8.71
CA VAL A 16 6.83 -6.44 -7.89
C VAL A 16 6.68 -6.07 -6.42
N THR A 17 6.60 -4.77 -6.13
CA THR A 17 6.44 -4.28 -4.76
C THR A 17 5.09 -4.70 -4.20
N THR A 18 4.04 -4.68 -5.01
CA THR A 18 2.72 -5.14 -4.60
C THR A 18 2.76 -6.60 -4.16
N ARG A 19 3.41 -7.47 -4.94
CA ARG A 19 3.55 -8.87 -4.57
C ARG A 19 4.31 -9.04 -3.26
N TYR A 20 5.36 -8.27 -3.08
CA TYR A 20 6.15 -8.30 -1.86
C TYR A 20 5.30 -7.93 -0.65
N LEU A 21 4.53 -6.84 -0.76
CA LEU A 21 3.66 -6.40 0.32
C LEU A 21 2.59 -7.43 0.67
N ILE A 22 1.97 -8.04 -0.34
CA ILE A 22 0.96 -9.08 -0.12
C ILE A 22 1.59 -10.30 0.56
N LYS A 23 2.78 -10.71 0.12
CA LYS A 23 3.47 -11.85 0.71
C LYS A 23 3.79 -11.62 2.18
N GLU A 24 4.24 -10.41 2.52
CA GLU A 24 4.66 -10.10 3.90
C GLU A 24 3.49 -9.80 4.82
N LEU A 25 2.45 -9.13 4.34
CA LEU A 25 1.35 -8.66 5.18
C LEU A 25 0.04 -9.43 5.00
N GLY A 26 -0.10 -10.17 3.91
CA GLY A 26 -1.23 -11.05 3.71
C GLY A 26 -2.23 -10.57 2.65
N ASP A 27 -2.72 -9.36 2.75
CA ASP A 27 -3.66 -8.81 1.78
C ASP A 27 -3.62 -7.28 1.76
N ALA A 28 -4.39 -6.67 0.84
CA ALA A 28 -4.37 -5.23 0.65
C ALA A 28 -4.94 -4.47 1.86
N GLU A 29 -5.93 -5.04 2.54
CA GLU A 29 -6.48 -4.42 3.75
C GLU A 29 -5.43 -4.33 4.85
N LYS A 30 -4.64 -5.37 5.03
CA LYS A 30 -3.57 -5.38 6.02
C LYS A 30 -2.47 -4.39 5.67
N ILE A 31 -2.20 -4.19 4.38
CA ILE A 31 -1.26 -3.16 3.93
C ILE A 31 -1.77 -1.78 4.32
N TYR A 32 -3.07 -1.55 4.11
CA TYR A 32 -3.68 -0.28 4.48
C TYR A 32 -3.61 -0.02 5.98
N GLN A 33 -3.77 -1.07 6.79
CA GLN A 33 -3.74 -0.98 8.24
C GLN A 33 -2.33 -0.92 8.82
N ALA A 34 -1.30 -1.22 8.03
CA ALA A 34 0.07 -1.23 8.52
C ALA A 34 0.51 0.17 8.94
N ASP A 35 1.16 0.25 10.11
CA ASP A 35 1.65 1.52 10.61
C ASP A 35 3.06 1.80 10.08
N HIS A 36 3.58 2.98 10.42
CA HIS A 36 4.91 3.40 9.98
C HIS A 36 5.99 2.43 10.46
N GLU A 37 5.88 1.94 11.69
CA GLU A 37 6.86 1.02 12.26
C GLU A 37 6.91 -0.28 11.47
N THR A 38 5.74 -0.87 11.19
CA THR A 38 5.66 -2.10 10.41
C THR A 38 6.28 -1.92 9.03
N LEU A 39 5.95 -0.83 8.36
CA LEU A 39 6.50 -0.56 7.03
C LEU A 39 7.99 -0.29 7.07
N SER A 40 8.49 0.32 8.14
CA SER A 40 9.93 0.60 8.30
C SER A 40 10.76 -0.66 8.48
N GLU A 41 10.17 -1.72 9.01
CA GLU A 41 10.85 -3.00 9.21
C GLU A 41 10.92 -3.83 7.93
N MET A 42 10.22 -3.42 6.88
CA MET A 42 10.18 -4.18 5.62
C MET A 42 11.36 -3.80 4.73
N SER A 43 12.35 -4.68 4.68
CA SER A 43 13.60 -4.43 3.94
C SER A 43 13.38 -4.28 2.43
N GLY A 44 12.30 -4.84 1.90
CA GLY A 44 11.98 -4.75 0.48
C GLY A 44 11.32 -3.43 0.05
N LEU A 45 11.09 -2.51 1.00
CA LEU A 45 10.53 -1.19 0.72
C LEU A 45 11.61 -0.12 0.84
N SER A 46 11.73 0.72 -0.20
CA SER A 46 12.58 1.90 -0.11
C SER A 46 11.91 2.96 0.74
N ALA A 47 12.68 3.95 1.20
CA ALA A 47 12.13 5.06 1.95
C ALA A 47 11.06 5.81 1.17
N ARG A 48 11.28 5.96 -0.15
CA ARG A 48 10.31 6.61 -1.04
C ARG A 48 9.00 5.84 -1.12
N GLN A 49 9.08 4.52 -1.24
CA GLN A 49 7.89 3.68 -1.33
C GLN A 49 7.10 3.69 -0.02
N ARG A 50 7.80 3.57 1.10
CA ARG A 50 7.18 3.65 2.42
C ARG A 50 6.46 4.98 2.62
N GLU A 51 7.14 6.06 2.29
CA GLU A 51 6.55 7.39 2.41
C GLU A 51 5.33 7.56 1.52
N SER A 52 5.38 7.02 0.30
CA SER A 52 4.26 7.08 -0.62
C SER A 52 3.03 6.38 -0.07
N ILE A 53 3.21 5.21 0.54
CA ILE A 53 2.10 4.50 1.17
C ILE A 53 1.49 5.32 2.30
N ILE A 54 2.33 5.90 3.15
CA ILE A 54 1.87 6.69 4.29
C ILE A 54 1.13 7.95 3.85
N ARG A 55 1.67 8.65 2.85
CA ARG A 55 1.05 9.88 2.35
C ARG A 55 -0.29 9.63 1.65
N ASN A 56 -0.46 8.46 1.08
CA ASN A 56 -1.67 8.11 0.34
C ASN A 56 -2.62 7.26 1.17
N HIS A 57 -2.57 7.40 2.49
CA HIS A 57 -3.41 6.63 3.41
C HIS A 57 -4.82 7.20 3.45
N SER A 58 -5.53 7.01 2.34
CA SER A 58 -6.91 7.48 2.19
C SER A 58 -7.62 6.63 1.15
N LEU A 59 -8.84 6.24 1.44
CA LEU A 59 -9.67 5.45 0.51
C LEU A 59 -10.54 6.33 -0.39
N GLU A 60 -10.44 7.62 -0.28
CA GLU A 60 -11.30 8.54 -1.02
C GLU A 60 -11.19 8.35 -2.54
N LYS A 61 -9.97 8.28 -3.05
CA LYS A 61 -9.74 8.09 -4.48
C LYS A 61 -10.24 6.73 -4.95
N ALA A 62 -10.04 5.70 -4.15
CA ALA A 62 -10.51 4.35 -4.46
C ALA A 62 -12.04 4.31 -4.49
N LYS A 63 -12.69 5.02 -3.58
CA LYS A 63 -14.16 5.11 -3.56
C LYS A 63 -14.70 5.76 -4.81
N ARG A 64 -14.03 6.78 -5.32
CA ARG A 64 -14.43 7.45 -6.57
C ARG A 64 -14.32 6.50 -7.76
N ILE A 65 -13.29 5.66 -7.79
CA ILE A 65 -13.10 4.69 -8.88
C ILE A 65 -14.18 3.62 -8.82
N MET A 66 -14.57 3.19 -7.62
CA MET A 66 -15.61 2.18 -7.44
C MET A 66 -17.01 2.69 -7.79
N ASP A 67 -17.24 3.96 -7.61
CA ASP A 67 -18.53 4.57 -7.94
C ASP A 67 -18.64 4.82 -9.45
#